data_47d22ec1b8bf92b6a437d43c23033926
#
_entry.id   47d22ec1b8bf92b6a437d43c23033926
#
_cell.length_a   1.000
_cell.length_b   1.000
_cell.length_c   1.000
_cell.angle_alpha   90.00
_cell.angle_beta   90.00
_cell.angle_gamma   90.00
#
_symmetry.space_group_name_H-M   'P 1'
#
loop_
_entity.id
_entity.type
_entity.pdbx_description
1 polymer ?
#
loop_
_entity_poly.entity_id
_entity_poly.type
_entity_poly.pdbx_seq_one_letter_code
_entity_poly.pdbx_strand_id
1 'polypeptide(L)'
;IKQGAMQQLLKPKEGWEVKKLGEIAAFFKGKGLPKSHLKENGKYKCIHYGELFTKYKESISSILSYTNENENCFFSISNDVLMPTSDVTPNGLATASCIKQDGIILGGDVLVIRILPSILDGLFLSFYVSQNREKVMKLVSGSTVYHLYGSDMKDFEISYPKTEEQNEIATILSDMDAEIQALETKLEKYRKIKLGMMQVLLTGKVRLV
;
A
#
# COMPACT_ATOMS: atom_id res chain seq x y z
N ILE A 1 -14.97 -11.76 -2.45
CA ILE A 1 -14.06 -12.87 -2.80
C ILE A 1 -12.66 -12.59 -2.23
N LYS A 2 -11.94 -11.51 -2.59
CA LYS A 2 -10.58 -11.20 -2.07
C LYS A 2 -10.53 -11.17 -0.54
N GLN A 3 -11.48 -10.50 0.13
CA GLN A 3 -11.51 -10.44 1.59
C GLN A 3 -11.59 -11.83 2.23
N GLY A 4 -12.40 -12.74 1.67
CA GLY A 4 -12.47 -14.13 2.14
C GLY A 4 -11.16 -14.89 1.91
N ALA A 5 -10.51 -14.68 0.75
CA ALA A 5 -9.19 -15.25 0.48
C ALA A 5 -8.13 -14.75 1.46
N MET A 6 -8.08 -13.43 1.74
CA MET A 6 -7.18 -12.85 2.76
C MET A 6 -7.40 -13.49 4.14
N GLN A 7 -8.67 -13.64 4.57
CA GLN A 7 -9.00 -14.27 5.85
C GLN A 7 -8.52 -15.72 5.95
N GLN A 8 -8.57 -16.47 4.85
CA GLN A 8 -8.15 -17.87 4.83
C GLN A 8 -6.64 -18.02 4.69
N LEU A 9 -6.02 -17.30 3.76
CA LEU A 9 -4.61 -17.45 3.42
C LEU A 9 -3.68 -16.84 4.47
N LEU A 10 -4.09 -15.75 5.13
CA LEU A 10 -3.30 -15.05 6.14
C LEU A 10 -3.64 -15.47 7.58
N LYS A 11 -4.53 -16.46 7.73
CA LYS A 11 -4.82 -17.04 9.06
C LYS A 11 -3.63 -17.88 9.52
N PRO A 12 -3.09 -17.63 10.73
CA PRO A 12 -2.01 -18.43 11.28
C PRO A 12 -2.33 -19.90 11.28
N LYS A 13 -1.38 -20.73 10.88
CA LYS A 13 -1.48 -22.19 10.82
C LYS A 13 -0.40 -22.82 11.70
N GLU A 14 -0.53 -24.10 11.99
CA GLU A 14 0.51 -24.88 12.64
C GLU A 14 1.81 -24.83 11.82
N GLY A 15 2.93 -24.65 12.49
CA GLY A 15 4.25 -24.53 11.86
C GLY A 15 4.64 -23.12 11.40
N TRP A 16 3.74 -22.12 11.52
CA TRP A 16 4.12 -20.72 11.29
C TRP A 16 4.91 -20.16 12.46
N GLU A 17 5.94 -19.38 12.17
CA GLU A 17 6.69 -18.64 13.18
C GLU A 17 5.90 -17.41 13.65
N VAL A 18 6.02 -17.07 14.93
CA VAL A 18 5.44 -15.85 15.49
C VAL A 18 6.57 -15.01 16.06
N LYS A 19 6.68 -13.77 15.60
CA LYS A 19 7.68 -12.79 16.06
C LYS A 19 7.08 -11.39 16.13
N LYS A 20 7.69 -10.54 16.97
CA LYS A 20 7.45 -9.11 16.90
C LYS A 20 8.25 -8.51 15.72
N LEU A 21 7.67 -7.54 15.02
CA LEU A 21 8.38 -6.87 13.93
C LEU A 21 9.69 -6.24 14.37
N GLY A 22 9.79 -5.78 15.63
CA GLY A 22 11.03 -5.24 16.19
C GLY A 22 12.20 -6.21 16.23
N GLU A 23 11.96 -7.53 16.14
CA GLU A 23 12.99 -8.57 16.13
C GLU A 23 13.54 -8.84 14.72
N ILE A 24 12.76 -8.53 13.67
CA ILE A 24 13.06 -8.94 12.29
C ILE A 24 13.09 -7.78 11.28
N ALA A 25 12.81 -6.54 11.72
CA ALA A 25 12.74 -5.37 10.86
C ALA A 25 13.48 -4.16 11.47
N ALA A 26 14.01 -3.32 10.61
CA ALA A 26 14.48 -1.99 10.95
C ALA A 26 13.41 -0.94 10.56
N PHE A 27 13.28 0.11 11.39
CA PHE A 27 12.26 1.13 11.23
C PHE A 27 12.91 2.47 10.94
N PHE A 28 12.46 3.12 9.88
CA PHE A 28 12.93 4.44 9.47
C PHE A 28 11.73 5.35 9.23
N LYS A 29 12.00 6.64 9.14
CA LYS A 29 11.05 7.66 8.73
C LYS A 29 11.57 8.34 7.47
N GLY A 30 10.71 8.56 6.49
CA GLY A 30 11.01 9.39 5.33
C GLY A 30 11.36 10.83 5.75
N LYS A 31 11.81 11.64 4.79
CA LYS A 31 12.30 13.00 5.08
C LYS A 31 11.72 14.01 4.09
N GLY A 32 11.44 15.22 4.60
CA GLY A 32 11.03 16.35 3.77
C GLY A 32 9.78 16.06 2.92
N LEU A 33 9.79 16.54 1.68
CA LEU A 33 8.78 16.37 0.64
C LEU A 33 7.38 16.88 1.03
N PRO A 34 7.19 18.18 1.29
CA PRO A 34 5.86 18.74 1.44
C PRO A 34 5.09 18.64 0.12
N LYS A 35 3.76 18.61 0.20
CA LYS A 35 2.88 18.46 -0.97
C LYS A 35 3.14 19.48 -2.08
N SER A 36 3.58 20.68 -1.73
CA SER A 36 3.95 21.76 -2.69
C SER A 36 5.16 21.42 -3.56
N HIS A 37 5.99 20.47 -3.14
CA HIS A 37 7.17 20.03 -3.89
C HIS A 37 6.87 18.89 -4.88
N LEU A 38 5.65 18.36 -4.87
CA LEU A 38 5.21 17.40 -5.87
C LEU A 38 5.03 18.06 -7.23
N LYS A 39 5.51 17.40 -8.28
CA LYS A 39 5.45 17.84 -9.67
C LYS A 39 4.88 16.72 -10.54
N GLU A 40 4.21 17.07 -11.63
CA GLU A 40 3.78 16.09 -12.63
C GLU A 40 4.96 15.54 -13.43
N ASN A 41 5.95 16.41 -13.73
CA ASN A 41 7.13 16.11 -14.53
C ASN A 41 8.40 16.52 -13.77
N GLY A 42 8.62 15.93 -12.59
CA GLY A 42 9.83 16.13 -11.79
C GLY A 42 10.96 15.19 -12.23
N LYS A 43 12.18 15.50 -11.81
CA LYS A 43 13.38 14.72 -12.15
C LYS A 43 13.45 13.39 -11.40
N TYR A 44 12.94 13.35 -10.18
CA TYR A 44 13.06 12.21 -9.28
C TYR A 44 11.67 11.67 -8.91
N LYS A 45 11.54 10.36 -8.91
CA LYS A 45 10.33 9.67 -8.44
C LYS A 45 10.22 9.77 -6.93
N CYS A 46 9.02 10.00 -6.41
CA CYS A 46 8.80 10.15 -4.99
C CYS A 46 7.44 9.63 -4.55
N ILE A 47 7.29 9.38 -3.25
CA ILE A 47 6.03 9.02 -2.60
C ILE A 47 5.80 9.99 -1.44
N HIS A 48 4.67 10.70 -1.48
CA HIS A 48 4.15 11.48 -0.36
C HIS A 48 3.20 10.62 0.47
N TYR A 49 3.20 10.79 1.81
CA TYR A 49 2.41 9.94 2.72
C TYR A 49 0.92 9.87 2.34
N GLY A 50 0.33 10.97 1.89
CA GLY A 50 -1.08 11.03 1.47
C GLY A 50 -1.42 10.13 0.28
N GLU A 51 -0.43 9.70 -0.50
CA GLU A 51 -0.64 8.80 -1.63
C GLU A 51 -0.83 7.35 -1.18
N LEU A 52 -0.33 6.98 0.00
CA LEU A 52 -0.54 5.67 0.60
C LEU A 52 -2.02 5.43 0.93
N PHE A 53 -2.81 6.48 1.14
CA PHE A 53 -4.26 6.37 1.37
C PHE A 53 -5.08 6.36 0.08
N THR A 54 -4.57 7.03 -0.99
CA THR A 54 -5.42 7.41 -2.12
C THR A 54 -5.03 6.76 -3.43
N LYS A 55 -3.76 6.40 -3.60
CA LYS A 55 -3.22 5.94 -4.88
C LYS A 55 -2.69 4.52 -4.85
N TYR A 56 -2.21 4.07 -3.69
CA TYR A 56 -1.56 2.77 -3.55
C TYR A 56 -2.41 1.80 -2.73
N LYS A 57 -2.32 0.54 -3.07
CA LYS A 57 -2.83 -0.60 -2.29
C LYS A 57 -1.64 -1.31 -1.64
N GLU A 58 -1.76 -2.59 -1.36
CA GLU A 58 -0.71 -3.36 -0.70
C GLU A 58 0.57 -3.50 -1.53
N SER A 59 0.51 -3.28 -2.85
CA SER A 59 1.67 -3.31 -3.74
C SER A 59 1.87 -1.98 -4.47
N ILE A 60 3.11 -1.46 -4.46
CA ILE A 60 3.52 -0.30 -5.26
C ILE A 60 4.40 -0.78 -6.41
N SER A 61 3.80 -0.98 -7.58
CA SER A 61 4.49 -1.41 -8.80
C SER A 61 4.92 -0.23 -9.68
N SER A 62 4.19 0.88 -9.62
CA SER A 62 4.47 2.10 -10.39
C SER A 62 4.40 3.34 -9.50
N ILE A 63 5.32 4.27 -9.71
CA ILE A 63 5.37 5.53 -8.96
C ILE A 63 4.69 6.61 -9.79
N LEU A 64 3.76 7.32 -9.17
CA LEU A 64 2.85 8.27 -9.83
C LEU A 64 3.24 9.73 -9.62
N SER A 65 4.14 10.02 -8.68
CA SER A 65 4.54 11.37 -8.33
C SER A 65 6.03 11.59 -8.47
N TYR A 66 6.38 12.85 -8.75
CA TYR A 66 7.75 13.27 -9.00
C TYR A 66 8.08 14.52 -8.19
N THR A 67 9.37 14.78 -8.00
CA THR A 67 9.90 15.99 -7.37
C THR A 67 11.20 16.41 -8.05
N ASN A 68 11.62 17.67 -7.82
CA ASN A 68 12.96 18.13 -8.19
C ASN A 68 13.93 18.14 -6.98
N GLU A 69 13.41 17.87 -5.79
CA GLU A 69 14.20 17.80 -4.56
C GLU A 69 14.94 16.46 -4.47
N ASN A 70 16.21 16.50 -4.11
CA ASN A 70 17.03 15.31 -3.90
C ASN A 70 18.01 15.44 -2.72
N GLU A 71 18.01 16.59 -2.05
CA GLU A 71 18.88 16.83 -0.90
C GLU A 71 18.20 16.39 0.39
N ASN A 72 18.96 15.77 1.29
CA ASN A 72 18.48 15.28 2.59
C ASN A 72 17.25 14.36 2.50
N CYS A 73 17.12 13.60 1.42
CA CYS A 73 16.04 12.67 1.19
C CYS A 73 16.31 11.30 1.84
N PHE A 74 15.23 10.58 2.08
CA PHE A 74 15.28 9.16 2.42
C PHE A 74 14.83 8.34 1.22
N PHE A 75 15.56 7.26 0.90
CA PHE A 75 15.33 6.47 -0.29
C PHE A 75 14.83 5.07 0.07
N SER A 76 13.90 4.58 -0.75
CA SER A 76 13.41 3.22 -0.65
C SER A 76 14.46 2.19 -1.05
N ILE A 77 14.33 1.00 -0.49
CA ILE A 77 14.92 -0.24 -0.97
C ILE A 77 13.77 -1.19 -1.32
N SER A 78 13.94 -1.97 -2.37
CA SER A 78 12.97 -2.99 -2.75
C SER A 78 12.65 -3.92 -1.56
N ASN A 79 11.39 -4.27 -1.40
CA ASN A 79 10.84 -4.98 -0.24
C ASN A 79 10.58 -4.12 1.01
N ASP A 80 10.88 -2.80 1.01
CA ASP A 80 10.42 -1.93 2.09
C ASP A 80 8.88 -1.91 2.14
N VAL A 81 8.33 -1.91 3.35
CA VAL A 81 6.90 -1.70 3.57
C VAL A 81 6.68 -0.29 4.10
N LEU A 82 5.83 0.45 3.41
CA LEU A 82 5.54 1.84 3.69
C LEU A 82 4.18 1.96 4.38
N MET A 83 4.13 2.72 5.48
CA MET A 83 2.90 3.06 6.18
C MET A 83 2.84 4.57 6.44
N PRO A 84 1.66 5.19 6.45
CA PRO A 84 1.53 6.58 6.89
C PRO A 84 1.72 6.68 8.40
N THR A 85 2.33 7.79 8.87
CA THR A 85 2.55 8.03 10.32
C THR A 85 1.52 8.91 10.96
N SER A 86 0.67 9.61 10.18
CA SER A 86 -0.36 10.52 10.70
C SER A 86 -1.58 10.55 9.79
N ASP A 87 -2.76 10.60 10.40
CA ASP A 87 -4.05 10.80 9.70
C ASP A 87 -5.07 11.43 10.66
N VAL A 88 -6.07 12.08 10.08
CA VAL A 88 -7.26 12.57 10.81
C VAL A 88 -8.25 11.44 11.14
N THR A 89 -8.12 10.30 10.47
CA THR A 89 -8.89 9.08 10.74
C THR A 89 -7.96 7.93 11.13
N PRO A 90 -8.19 7.26 12.26
CA PRO A 90 -7.30 6.18 12.69
C PRO A 90 -7.22 5.04 11.68
N ASN A 91 -8.31 4.76 10.96
CA ASN A 91 -8.38 3.67 9.98
C ASN A 91 -7.36 3.81 8.82
N GLY A 92 -6.98 5.02 8.45
CA GLY A 92 -5.98 5.26 7.42
C GLY A 92 -4.59 4.73 7.79
N LEU A 93 -4.24 4.80 9.07
CA LEU A 93 -2.91 4.38 9.57
C LEU A 93 -2.68 2.87 9.47
N ALA A 94 -3.72 2.05 9.40
CA ALA A 94 -3.62 0.61 9.19
C ALA A 94 -3.52 0.24 7.70
N THR A 95 -2.87 1.09 6.89
CA THR A 95 -2.57 0.86 5.47
C THR A 95 -1.08 0.58 5.33
N ALA A 96 -0.73 -0.49 4.63
CA ALA A 96 0.65 -0.89 4.37
C ALA A 96 0.83 -1.20 2.89
N SER A 97 1.92 -0.72 2.31
CA SER A 97 2.21 -0.87 0.88
C SER A 97 3.67 -1.27 0.69
N CYS A 98 3.90 -2.42 0.07
CA CYS A 98 5.23 -2.88 -0.28
C CYS A 98 5.72 -2.19 -1.56
N ILE A 99 6.89 -1.53 -1.49
CA ILE A 99 7.54 -0.97 -2.66
C ILE A 99 8.51 -1.96 -3.28
N LYS A 100 8.47 -2.10 -4.62
CA LYS A 100 9.32 -3.02 -5.39
C LYS A 100 10.46 -2.33 -6.15
N GLN A 101 10.71 -1.06 -5.84
CA GLN A 101 11.72 -0.23 -6.53
C GLN A 101 12.67 0.42 -5.51
N ASP A 102 13.96 0.39 -5.86
CA ASP A 102 14.99 1.12 -5.12
C ASP A 102 15.01 2.60 -5.52
N GLY A 103 15.55 3.43 -4.63
CA GLY A 103 15.90 4.81 -4.95
C GLY A 103 14.72 5.77 -5.10
N ILE A 104 13.54 5.42 -4.61
CA ILE A 104 12.38 6.31 -4.60
C ILE A 104 12.43 7.19 -3.36
N ILE A 105 12.27 8.50 -3.54
CA ILE A 105 12.26 9.46 -2.43
C ILE A 105 10.98 9.28 -1.61
N LEU A 106 11.14 9.12 -0.30
CA LEU A 106 10.05 8.90 0.64
C LEU A 106 9.86 10.13 1.54
N GLY A 107 8.65 10.68 1.53
CA GLY A 107 8.28 11.89 2.25
C GLY A 107 8.24 11.73 3.77
N GLY A 108 8.19 12.86 4.50
CA GLY A 108 8.43 12.95 5.94
C GLY A 108 7.49 12.15 6.84
N ASP A 109 6.24 11.96 6.44
CA ASP A 109 5.25 11.22 7.23
C ASP A 109 5.01 9.80 6.69
N VAL A 110 6.06 9.21 6.10
CA VAL A 110 6.11 7.80 5.69
C VAL A 110 6.97 7.04 6.69
N LEU A 111 6.38 6.09 7.38
CA LEU A 111 7.08 5.05 8.13
C LEU A 111 7.59 4.00 7.14
N VAL A 112 8.86 3.64 7.25
CA VAL A 112 9.50 2.62 6.43
C VAL A 112 9.88 1.45 7.30
N ILE A 113 9.32 0.29 7.02
CA ILE A 113 9.64 -0.98 7.67
C ILE A 113 10.50 -1.76 6.69
N ARG A 114 11.79 -1.88 7.00
CA ARG A 114 12.78 -2.55 6.17
C ARG A 114 13.10 -3.93 6.72
N ILE A 115 12.87 -4.93 5.91
CA ILE A 115 12.98 -6.33 6.28
C ILE A 115 13.95 -7.04 5.32
N LEU A 116 14.67 -8.03 5.83
CA LEU A 116 15.45 -8.91 4.95
C LEU A 116 14.50 -9.85 4.19
N PRO A 117 14.55 -9.87 2.85
CA PRO A 117 13.65 -10.73 2.05
C PRO A 117 13.78 -12.23 2.34
N SER A 118 14.92 -12.65 2.89
CA SER A 118 15.17 -14.04 3.33
C SER A 118 14.37 -14.44 4.57
N ILE A 119 13.81 -13.45 5.29
CA ILE A 119 13.02 -13.68 6.52
C ILE A 119 11.54 -13.46 6.22
N LEU A 120 11.21 -12.31 5.62
CA LEU A 120 9.83 -11.91 5.41
C LEU A 120 9.69 -11.14 4.09
N ASP A 121 8.74 -11.58 3.26
CA ASP A 121 8.33 -10.86 2.06
C ASP A 121 7.51 -9.62 2.43
N GLY A 122 7.89 -8.45 1.90
CA GLY A 122 7.23 -7.18 2.20
C GLY A 122 5.80 -7.11 1.68
N LEU A 123 5.49 -7.78 0.58
CA LEU A 123 4.13 -7.83 0.05
C LEU A 123 3.23 -8.70 0.92
N PHE A 124 3.74 -9.85 1.40
CA PHE A 124 3.05 -10.67 2.40
C PHE A 124 2.77 -9.85 3.66
N LEU A 125 3.78 -9.13 4.19
CA LEU A 125 3.58 -8.25 5.35
C LEU A 125 2.51 -7.19 5.09
N SER A 126 2.50 -6.56 3.91
CA SER A 126 1.50 -5.55 3.57
C SER A 126 0.08 -6.11 3.59
N PHE A 127 -0.14 -7.29 3.03
CA PHE A 127 -1.43 -7.98 3.12
C PHE A 127 -1.78 -8.39 4.55
N TYR A 128 -0.79 -8.87 5.32
CA TYR A 128 -1.00 -9.28 6.71
C TYR A 128 -1.41 -8.10 7.59
N VAL A 129 -0.77 -6.94 7.44
CA VAL A 129 -1.13 -5.70 8.14
C VAL A 129 -2.55 -5.26 7.76
N SER A 130 -2.86 -5.24 6.46
CA SER A 130 -4.20 -4.89 5.95
C SER A 130 -5.29 -5.82 6.47
N GLN A 131 -5.01 -7.11 6.64
CA GLN A 131 -5.95 -8.09 7.21
C GLN A 131 -6.11 -7.93 8.73
N ASN A 132 -5.04 -7.52 9.43
CA ASN A 132 -5.01 -7.38 10.89
C ASN A 132 -5.12 -5.92 11.36
N ARG A 133 -5.93 -5.11 10.66
CA ARG A 133 -6.12 -3.67 10.94
C ARG A 133 -6.43 -3.39 12.42
N GLU A 134 -7.25 -4.19 13.05
CA GLU A 134 -7.63 -4.02 14.45
C GLU A 134 -6.43 -4.13 15.40
N LYS A 135 -5.43 -4.96 15.09
CA LYS A 135 -4.18 -5.04 15.86
C LYS A 135 -3.36 -3.77 15.70
N VAL A 136 -3.26 -3.23 14.46
CA VAL A 136 -2.56 -1.96 14.19
C VAL A 136 -3.26 -0.81 14.91
N MET A 137 -4.60 -0.78 14.89
CA MET A 137 -5.40 0.27 15.54
C MET A 137 -5.17 0.36 17.06
N LYS A 138 -4.81 -0.75 17.72
CA LYS A 138 -4.46 -0.75 19.15
C LYS A 138 -3.11 -0.06 19.44
N LEU A 139 -2.27 0.11 18.43
CA LEU A 139 -0.97 0.77 18.52
C LEU A 139 -1.04 2.27 18.16
N VAL A 140 -2.16 2.70 17.60
CA VAL A 140 -2.39 4.10 17.21
C VAL A 140 -2.66 4.96 18.44
N SER A 141 -2.04 6.12 18.50
CA SER A 141 -2.21 7.12 19.55
C SER A 141 -2.77 8.43 18.99
N GLY A 142 -3.39 9.26 19.86
CA GLY A 142 -3.96 10.55 19.50
C GLY A 142 -5.48 10.61 19.58
N SER A 143 -6.05 11.82 19.46
CA SER A 143 -7.50 12.04 19.55
C SER A 143 -8.06 12.89 18.41
N THR A 144 -7.36 13.89 17.94
CA THR A 144 -7.75 14.77 16.82
C THR A 144 -6.95 14.44 15.57
N VAL A 145 -5.65 14.25 15.75
CA VAL A 145 -4.76 13.66 14.76
C VAL A 145 -4.19 12.39 15.37
N TYR A 146 -4.29 11.33 14.63
CA TYR A 146 -3.82 10.01 15.05
C TYR A 146 -2.42 9.79 14.51
N HIS A 147 -1.59 9.12 15.32
CA HIS A 147 -0.20 8.83 14.99
C HIS A 147 0.12 7.36 15.17
N LEU A 148 0.99 6.85 14.29
CA LEU A 148 1.57 5.53 14.36
C LEU A 148 3.09 5.65 14.16
N TYR A 149 3.86 5.30 15.17
CA TYR A 149 5.32 5.41 15.13
C TYR A 149 5.97 4.04 14.89
N GLY A 150 7.21 4.08 14.41
CA GLY A 150 8.01 2.86 14.28
C GLY A 150 8.24 2.16 15.62
N SER A 151 8.31 2.92 16.74
CA SER A 151 8.36 2.36 18.10
C SER A 151 7.16 1.48 18.41
N ASP A 152 5.97 1.89 17.98
CA ASP A 152 4.73 1.18 18.26
C ASP A 152 4.63 -0.07 17.39
N MET A 153 5.02 0.04 16.11
CA MET A 153 5.04 -1.08 15.18
C MET A 153 6.09 -2.15 15.52
N LYS A 154 7.07 -1.86 16.36
CA LYS A 154 7.99 -2.89 16.89
C LYS A 154 7.26 -3.97 17.69
N ASP A 155 6.18 -3.61 18.36
CA ASP A 155 5.38 -4.54 19.17
C ASP A 155 4.31 -5.28 18.37
N PHE A 156 4.16 -4.96 17.07
CA PHE A 156 3.23 -5.68 16.21
C PHE A 156 3.67 -7.13 16.01
N GLU A 157 2.84 -8.07 16.43
CA GLU A 157 3.09 -9.50 16.27
C GLU A 157 2.62 -9.97 14.89
N ILE A 158 3.54 -10.58 14.16
CA ILE A 158 3.26 -11.24 12.90
C ILE A 158 3.47 -12.75 13.02
N SER A 159 2.54 -13.50 12.43
CA SER A 159 2.68 -14.93 12.20
C SER A 159 2.92 -15.16 10.71
N TYR A 160 3.98 -15.88 10.35
CA TYR A 160 4.37 -16.07 8.97
C TYR A 160 4.93 -17.47 8.70
N PRO A 161 4.69 -18.04 7.51
CA PRO A 161 5.25 -19.32 7.07
C PRO A 161 6.68 -19.16 6.55
N LYS A 162 7.22 -20.23 5.99
CA LYS A 162 8.46 -20.18 5.21
C LYS A 162 8.31 -19.27 3.98
N THR A 163 9.43 -18.75 3.49
CA THR A 163 9.48 -17.75 2.40
C THR A 163 8.74 -18.20 1.14
N GLU A 164 8.80 -19.49 0.81
CA GLU A 164 8.10 -20.05 -0.36
C GLU A 164 6.58 -19.86 -0.23
N GLU A 165 5.99 -20.23 0.91
CA GLU A 165 4.55 -20.07 1.15
C GLU A 165 4.16 -18.59 1.26
N GLN A 166 5.03 -17.71 1.83
CA GLN A 166 4.80 -16.27 1.83
C GLN A 166 4.65 -15.73 0.40
N ASN A 167 5.57 -16.10 -0.49
CA ASN A 167 5.57 -15.68 -1.89
C ASN A 167 4.33 -16.20 -2.64
N GLU A 168 3.94 -17.45 -2.40
CA GLU A 168 2.73 -18.02 -2.99
C GLU A 168 1.48 -17.24 -2.57
N ILE A 169 1.31 -16.99 -1.26
CA ILE A 169 0.19 -16.22 -0.73
C ILE A 169 0.18 -14.80 -1.31
N ALA A 170 1.32 -14.11 -1.30
CA ALA A 170 1.46 -12.76 -1.83
C ALA A 170 1.13 -12.71 -3.33
N THR A 171 1.56 -13.70 -4.10
CA THR A 171 1.26 -13.82 -5.53
C THR A 171 -0.23 -13.99 -5.76
N ILE A 172 -0.88 -14.95 -5.10
CA ILE A 172 -2.32 -15.20 -5.23
C ILE A 172 -3.12 -13.90 -4.94
N LEU A 173 -2.81 -13.21 -3.85
CA LEU A 173 -3.54 -12.00 -3.48
C LEU A 173 -3.26 -10.83 -4.44
N SER A 174 -2.04 -10.73 -4.95
CA SER A 174 -1.65 -9.73 -5.95
C SER A 174 -2.33 -9.97 -7.30
N ASP A 175 -2.42 -11.22 -7.74
CA ASP A 175 -3.13 -11.58 -8.98
C ASP A 175 -4.63 -11.28 -8.88
N MET A 176 -5.25 -11.53 -7.71
CA MET A 176 -6.63 -11.12 -7.46
C MET A 176 -6.80 -9.59 -7.56
N ASP A 177 -5.85 -8.80 -7.06
CA ASP A 177 -5.89 -7.33 -7.20
C ASP A 177 -5.76 -6.90 -8.66
N ALA A 178 -4.89 -7.53 -9.41
CA ALA A 178 -4.70 -7.24 -10.84
C ALA A 178 -5.99 -7.57 -11.64
N GLU A 179 -6.64 -8.69 -11.36
CA GLU A 179 -7.90 -9.07 -11.99
C GLU A 179 -9.03 -8.08 -11.64
N ILE A 180 -9.18 -7.73 -10.35
CA ILE A 180 -10.16 -6.74 -9.91
C ILE A 180 -9.94 -5.41 -10.64
N GLN A 181 -8.71 -4.92 -10.71
CA GLN A 181 -8.36 -3.67 -11.39
C GLN A 181 -8.68 -3.72 -12.90
N ALA A 182 -8.42 -4.86 -13.55
CA ALA A 182 -8.74 -5.05 -14.95
C ALA A 182 -10.27 -5.03 -15.18
N LEU A 183 -11.04 -5.66 -14.30
CA LEU A 183 -12.50 -5.68 -14.36
C LEU A 183 -13.10 -4.28 -14.09
N GLU A 184 -12.56 -3.54 -13.12
CA GLU A 184 -12.98 -2.16 -12.85
C GLU A 184 -12.72 -1.23 -14.05
N THR A 185 -11.55 -1.36 -14.66
CA THR A 185 -11.20 -0.60 -15.88
C THR A 185 -12.15 -0.92 -17.04
N LYS A 186 -12.47 -2.21 -17.22
CA LYS A 186 -13.41 -2.68 -18.25
C LYS A 186 -14.84 -2.17 -17.98
N LEU A 187 -15.27 -2.20 -16.73
CA LEU A 187 -16.57 -1.68 -16.32
C LEU A 187 -16.68 -0.17 -16.61
N GLU A 188 -15.66 0.61 -16.27
CA GLU A 188 -15.64 2.04 -16.52
C GLU A 188 -15.69 2.36 -18.03
N LYS A 189 -14.96 1.59 -18.85
CA LYS A 189 -15.04 1.69 -20.31
C LYS A 189 -16.47 1.47 -20.81
N TYR A 190 -17.15 0.43 -20.34
CA TYR A 190 -18.53 0.16 -20.77
C TYR A 190 -19.53 1.20 -20.27
N ARG A 191 -19.33 1.75 -19.07
CA ARG A 191 -20.14 2.88 -18.57
C ARG A 191 -20.01 4.10 -19.48
N LYS A 192 -18.81 4.46 -19.93
CA LYS A 192 -18.55 5.56 -20.85
C LYS A 192 -19.19 5.31 -22.22
N ILE A 193 -19.07 4.09 -22.76
CA ILE A 193 -19.72 3.72 -24.03
C ILE A 193 -21.24 3.85 -23.91
N LYS A 194 -21.85 3.27 -22.84
CA LYS A 194 -23.29 3.39 -22.60
C LYS A 194 -23.73 4.85 -22.53
N LEU A 195 -23.02 5.69 -21.78
CA LEU A 195 -23.34 7.11 -21.65
C LEU A 195 -23.28 7.84 -23.01
N GLY A 196 -22.22 7.61 -23.79
CA GLY A 196 -22.06 8.19 -25.14
C GLY A 196 -23.18 7.74 -26.09
N MET A 197 -23.53 6.45 -26.10
CA MET A 197 -24.64 5.95 -26.91
C MET A 197 -25.98 6.56 -26.50
N MET A 198 -26.26 6.67 -25.21
CA MET A 198 -27.48 7.30 -24.71
C MET A 198 -27.58 8.77 -25.15
N GLN A 199 -26.51 9.53 -25.08
CA GLN A 199 -26.48 10.93 -25.53
C GLN A 199 -26.79 11.03 -27.04
N VAL A 200 -26.24 10.15 -27.87
CA VAL A 200 -26.48 10.15 -29.32
C VAL A 200 -27.92 9.75 -29.66
N LEU A 201 -28.43 8.72 -29.00
CA LEU A 201 -29.81 8.20 -29.25
C LEU A 201 -30.87 9.17 -28.73
N LEU A 202 -30.70 9.74 -27.52
CA LEU A 202 -31.70 10.65 -26.93
C LEU A 202 -31.73 12.02 -27.64
N THR A 203 -30.66 12.42 -28.30
CA THR A 203 -30.63 13.67 -29.10
C THR A 203 -31.18 13.48 -30.51
N GLY A 204 -31.60 12.26 -30.89
CA GLY A 204 -32.14 11.97 -32.22
C GLY A 204 -31.13 12.05 -33.36
N LYS A 205 -29.82 12.18 -33.06
CA LYS A 205 -28.76 12.25 -34.08
C LYS A 205 -28.61 10.94 -34.88
N VAL A 206 -29.01 9.83 -34.29
CA VAL A 206 -29.04 8.52 -34.96
C VAL A 206 -30.41 7.89 -34.70
N ARG A 207 -31.12 7.49 -35.78
CA ARG A 207 -32.35 6.69 -35.69
C ARG A 207 -31.96 5.22 -35.66
N LEU A 208 -32.52 4.48 -34.71
CA LEU A 208 -32.55 2.99 -34.80
C LEU A 208 -33.53 2.65 -35.91
N VAL A 209 -33.03 2.04 -36.97
CA VAL A 209 -33.85 1.49 -38.07
C VAL A 209 -34.28 0.10 -37.67
#